data_4d30e624a6157035e6ce32e3a3473f4a
#
_entry.id   4d30e624a6157035e6ce32e3a3473f4a
#
_cell.length_a   1.000
_cell.length_b   1.000
_cell.length_c   1.000
_cell.angle_alpha   90.00
_cell.angle_beta   90.00
_cell.angle_gamma   90.00
#
_symmetry.space_group_name_H-M   'P 1'
#
loop_
_entity.id
_entity.type
_entity.pdbx_description
1 polymer ?
#
loop_
_entity_poly.entity_id
_entity_poly.type
_entity_poly.pdbx_seq_one_letter_code
_entity_poly.pdbx_strand_id
1 'polypeptide(L)' 'MSEFNLAYIADRRKELRLTTDEMAKSLGFRNGSGYCKYEHGVYKFNADILPSLAKALRCRVSRFYTSVLAKTEIKE' A
#
# COMPACT_ATOMS: atom_id res chain seq x y z
N MET A 1 -1.76 13.18 13.47
CA MET A 1 -1.47 11.84 13.41
C MET A 1 -1.77 11.24 12.10
N SER A 2 -1.01 10.33 11.64
CA SER A 2 -1.26 9.74 10.34
C SER A 2 -1.76 8.31 10.47
N GLU A 3 -2.57 7.89 9.54
CA GLU A 3 -3.09 6.56 9.52
C GLU A 3 -2.78 5.92 8.19
N PHE A 4 -2.57 4.63 8.20
CA PHE A 4 -2.27 3.91 6.99
C PHE A 4 -3.55 3.81 6.15
N ASN A 5 -3.46 4.23 4.91
CA ASN A 5 -4.64 4.30 4.05
C ASN A 5 -4.73 3.08 3.14
N LEU A 6 -5.44 2.06 3.61
CA LEU A 6 -5.60 0.85 2.83
C LEU A 6 -6.45 1.07 1.58
N ALA A 7 -7.41 1.99 1.65
CA ALA A 7 -8.25 2.27 0.50
C ALA A 7 -7.41 2.81 -0.66
N TYR A 8 -6.41 3.64 -0.34
CA TYR A 8 -5.54 4.17 -1.38
C TYR A 8 -4.77 3.05 -2.05
N ILE A 9 -4.29 2.08 -1.27
CA ILE A 9 -3.51 0.98 -1.82
C ILE A 9 -4.37 0.17 -2.78
N ALA A 10 -5.58 -0.15 -2.40
CA ALA A 10 -6.48 -0.92 -3.26
C ALA A 10 -6.83 -0.14 -4.52
N ASP A 11 -7.12 1.15 -4.36
CA ASP A 11 -7.49 1.98 -5.50
C ASP A 11 -6.31 2.14 -6.47
N ARG A 12 -5.12 2.34 -5.93
CA ARG A 12 -3.95 2.52 -6.77
C ARG A 12 -3.64 1.23 -7.53
N ARG A 13 -3.79 0.09 -6.85
CA ARG A 13 -3.58 -1.18 -7.51
C ARG A 13 -4.52 -1.34 -8.69
N LYS A 14 -5.79 -0.98 -8.50
CA LYS A 14 -6.78 -1.09 -9.55
C LYS A 14 -6.50 -0.12 -10.69
N GLU A 15 -6.03 1.08 -10.36
CA GLU A 15 -5.69 2.05 -11.39
C GLU A 15 -4.60 1.51 -12.30
N LEU A 16 -3.65 0.77 -11.73
CA LEU A 16 -2.57 0.21 -12.49
C LEU A 16 -2.94 -1.14 -13.11
N ARG A 17 -4.17 -1.59 -12.88
CA ARG A 17 -4.67 -2.85 -13.41
C ARG A 17 -3.85 -4.04 -12.95
N LEU A 18 -3.41 -4.00 -11.69
CA LEU A 18 -2.65 -5.10 -11.12
C LEU A 18 -3.58 -6.01 -10.35
N THR A 19 -3.40 -7.30 -10.49
CA THR A 19 -4.20 -8.25 -9.74
C THR A 19 -3.56 -8.47 -8.38
N THR A 20 -4.30 -9.06 -7.45
CA THR A 20 -3.75 -9.36 -6.14
C THR A 20 -2.62 -10.38 -6.25
N ASP A 21 -2.70 -11.29 -7.24
CA ASP A 21 -1.64 -12.26 -7.44
C ASP A 21 -0.36 -11.57 -7.92
N GLU A 22 -0.49 -10.57 -8.78
CA GLU A 22 0.66 -9.83 -9.25
C GLU A 22 1.31 -9.06 -8.11
N MET A 23 0.50 -8.48 -7.23
CA MET A 23 1.01 -7.77 -6.08
C MET A 23 1.71 -8.74 -5.13
N ALA A 24 1.11 -9.91 -4.91
CA ALA A 24 1.71 -10.90 -4.04
C ALA A 24 3.08 -11.30 -4.57
N LYS A 25 3.18 -11.49 -5.88
CA LYS A 25 4.44 -11.87 -6.46
C LYS A 25 5.48 -10.77 -6.29
N SER A 26 5.08 -9.54 -6.50
CA SER A 26 5.98 -8.41 -6.36
C SER A 26 6.48 -8.25 -4.93
N LEU A 27 5.67 -8.62 -3.96
CA LEU A 27 6.01 -8.44 -2.57
C LEU A 27 6.58 -9.69 -1.91
N GLY A 28 6.68 -10.77 -2.66
CA GLY A 28 7.22 -12.00 -2.10
C GLY A 28 6.22 -12.80 -1.28
N PHE A 29 4.93 -12.55 -1.46
CA PHE A 29 3.92 -13.33 -0.76
C PHE A 29 3.63 -14.59 -1.54
N ARG A 30 3.04 -15.55 -0.86
CA ARG A 30 2.78 -16.84 -1.47
C ARG A 30 1.73 -16.76 -2.57
N ASN A 31 0.67 -16.02 -2.37
CA ASN A 31 -0.37 -15.90 -3.38
C ASN A 31 -1.21 -14.66 -3.13
N GLY A 32 -2.14 -14.40 -4.03
CA GLY A 32 -2.98 -13.22 -3.96
C GLY A 32 -3.91 -13.21 -2.77
N SER A 33 -4.32 -14.39 -2.29
CA SER A 33 -5.19 -14.46 -1.13
C SER A 33 -4.46 -13.91 0.09
N GLY A 34 -3.19 -14.22 0.22
CA GLY A 34 -2.39 -13.70 1.32
C GLY A 34 -2.24 -12.19 1.26
N TYR A 35 -1.98 -11.68 0.06
CA TYR A 35 -1.85 -10.25 -0.12
C TYR A 35 -3.18 -9.56 0.19
N CYS A 36 -4.27 -10.17 -0.26
CA CYS A 36 -5.59 -9.59 -0.11
C CYS A 36 -5.92 -9.33 1.35
N LYS A 37 -5.49 -10.21 2.25
CA LYS A 37 -5.73 -10.02 3.67
C LYS A 37 -5.05 -8.77 4.19
N TYR A 38 -3.89 -8.42 3.64
CA TYR A 38 -3.21 -7.20 4.04
C TYR A 38 -3.98 -5.99 3.52
N GLU A 39 -4.49 -6.09 2.29
CA GLU A 39 -5.23 -4.98 1.70
C GLU A 39 -6.53 -4.74 2.45
N HIS A 40 -7.14 -5.78 3.02
CA HIS A 40 -8.37 -5.66 3.75
C HIS A 40 -8.16 -5.37 5.24
N GLY A 41 -6.93 -5.25 5.68
CA GLY A 41 -6.66 -4.90 7.06
C GLY A 41 -6.64 -6.04 8.04
N VAL A 42 -6.73 -7.30 7.57
CA VAL A 42 -6.65 -8.45 8.45
C VAL A 42 -5.25 -8.53 9.04
N TYR A 43 -4.23 -8.26 8.22
CA TYR A 43 -2.87 -8.21 8.67
C TYR A 43 -2.31 -6.84 8.34
N LYS A 44 -1.39 -6.34 9.13
CA LYS A 44 -0.80 -5.04 8.87
C LYS A 44 0.45 -5.19 8.02
N PHE A 45 0.63 -4.28 7.08
CA PHE A 45 1.87 -4.23 6.32
C PHE A 45 2.97 -3.80 7.30
N ASN A 46 4.08 -4.52 7.33
CA ASN A 46 5.14 -4.09 8.20
C ASN A 46 6.06 -3.14 7.45
N ALA A 47 6.90 -2.46 8.18
CA ALA A 47 7.75 -1.42 7.60
C ALA A 47 8.67 -1.95 6.50
N ASP A 48 9.11 -3.18 6.64
CA ASP A 48 10.03 -3.73 5.68
C ASP A 48 9.43 -3.90 4.30
N ILE A 49 8.11 -4.07 4.21
CA ILE A 49 7.48 -4.30 2.94
C ILE A 49 7.08 -3.01 2.26
N LEU A 50 7.04 -1.90 3.00
CA LEU A 50 6.56 -0.64 2.44
C LEU A 50 7.34 -0.14 1.23
N PRO A 51 8.67 -0.23 1.21
CA PRO A 51 9.38 0.21 0.01
C PRO A 51 9.01 -0.62 -1.22
N SER A 52 8.86 -1.93 -1.05
CA SER A 52 8.47 -2.79 -2.16
C SER A 52 7.05 -2.51 -2.60
N LEU A 53 6.16 -2.24 -1.64
CA LEU A 53 4.78 -1.92 -1.94
C LEU A 53 4.72 -0.62 -2.73
N ALA A 54 5.47 0.39 -2.31
CA ALA A 54 5.49 1.67 -3.01
C ALA A 54 6.02 1.51 -4.43
N LYS A 55 7.05 0.69 -4.59
CA LYS A 55 7.62 0.47 -5.90
C LYS A 55 6.61 -0.23 -6.79
N ALA A 56 5.91 -1.24 -6.28
CA ALA A 56 4.92 -1.97 -7.07
C ALA A 56 3.77 -1.06 -7.48
N LEU A 57 3.39 -0.14 -6.61
CA LEU A 57 2.29 0.77 -6.90
C LEU A 57 2.74 2.07 -7.55
N ARG A 58 4.04 2.18 -7.82
CA ARG A 58 4.62 3.35 -8.49
C ARG A 58 4.25 4.65 -7.80
N CYS A 59 4.46 4.66 -6.50
CA CYS A 59 4.17 5.84 -5.71
C CYS A 59 5.15 5.92 -4.56
N ARG A 60 5.04 6.96 -3.76
CA ARG A 60 5.91 7.13 -2.61
C ARG A 60 5.27 6.51 -1.39
N VAL A 61 6.07 6.04 -0.46
CA VAL A 61 5.56 5.48 0.78
C VAL A 61 4.66 6.47 1.51
N SER A 62 4.96 7.75 1.42
CA SER A 62 4.15 8.77 2.09
C SER A 62 2.70 8.77 1.63
N ARG A 63 2.44 8.26 0.43
CA ARG A 63 1.07 8.23 -0.07
C ARG A 63 0.22 7.21 0.65
N PHE A 64 0.84 6.28 1.35
CA PHE A 64 0.09 5.25 2.05
C PHE A 64 -0.52 5.75 3.35
N TYR A 65 -0.21 6.96 3.76
CA TYR A 65 -0.74 7.47 5.01
C TYR A 65 -1.74 8.59 4.79
N THR A 66 -2.87 8.46 5.46
CA THR A 66 -3.84 9.53 5.49
C THR A 66 -3.37 10.38 6.64
N SER A 67 -3.12 11.62 6.39
CA SER A 67 -2.57 12.44 7.43
C SER A 67 -3.31 13.74 7.59
N VAL A 68 -3.67 14.04 8.77
CA VAL A 68 -4.34 15.27 9.02
C VAL A 68 -3.28 16.31 8.92
N LEU A 69 -2.04 15.88 8.97
CA LEU A 69 -0.97 16.80 8.85
C LEU A 69 -0.57 17.02 7.44
N ALA A 70 -1.22 16.36 6.54
CA ALA A 70 -0.89 16.49 5.16
C ALA A 70 -0.85 17.91 4.74
N LYS A 71 -1.76 18.69 5.24
CA LYS A 71 -1.79 20.04 4.87
C LYS A 71 -0.60 20.69 5.42
N THR A 72 -0.06 20.21 6.47
CA THR A 72 1.00 20.90 7.04
C THR A 72 2.23 20.56 6.35
N GLU A 73 2.40 19.37 6.11
CA GLU A 73 3.57 19.02 5.59
C GLU A 73 3.72 19.32 4.28
N ILE A 74 2.86 19.85 3.78
CA ILE A 74 2.93 20.21 2.53
C ILE A 74 4.19 20.68 2.21
N LYS A 75 4.82 21.11 3.06
CA LYS A 75 5.99 21.54 2.76
C LYS A 75 6.84 20.58 2.39
N GLU A 76 6.76 19.68 2.41
CA GLU A 76 7.55 18.78 2.12
C GLU A 76 8.02 18.76 1.25
#